data_a8e21e98a243c24d6055c65063550437
#
_entry.id   a8e21e98a243c24d6055c65063550437
#
_cell.length_a   1.000
_cell.length_b   1.000
_cell.length_c   1.000
_cell.angle_alpha   90.00
_cell.angle_beta   90.00
_cell.angle_gamma   90.00
#
_symmetry.space_group_name_H-M   'P 1'
#
loop_
_entity.id
_entity.type
_entity.pdbx_description
1 polymer ?
#
loop_
_entity_poly.entity_id
_entity_poly.type
_entity_poly.pdbx_seq_one_letter_code
_entity_poly.pdbx_strand_id
1 'polypeptide(L)'
;MPPHEAMIAEQTDHNINGGSLSFDLSSADYSNRVNVYASFQHIARKSYYGSKQDPDAYGRTHDLTVATGAQYIHSFDRLWFLPADLTLGVEYNYNDLDDESIGYDYRTKQKVHIIGAYLQNEWKNEHWSLLIGGRLDKHSLVDHVIFSPRANLRYNPGEGASLRLSYSSGFRAPQAFDEDMHIAIVGGERVRIRLADDLREERSHSLSLSADLYHRFGKVQTNLLVEGFYTTLDHVFALRPLPDPDTDGSTIKERYNGSGARVMGINIEGKAAFTRWFDLQAGITLQQSRYKEPEQWSEDPEVAPTRKMFRTPNTYGYLTAQLTPVRNLQAAITGTYTGKMLVQHMAGSGTPVDRAVTTPRFFDLNLKVSYDIILYKEIALQLHAGIQNIFNAYQKDFDRGADRDSGYIYGPSLPRSWFVGAKISF
;
A
#
# COMPACT_ATOMS: atom_id res chain seq x y z
N MET A 1 -29.94 0.80 -14.16
CA MET A 1 -29.76 2.20 -14.60
C MET A 1 -28.34 2.31 -15.13
N PRO A 2 -28.13 2.74 -16.36
CA PRO A 2 -26.80 3.06 -16.86
C PRO A 2 -26.11 4.12 -15.99
N PRO A 3 -24.78 4.06 -15.81
CA PRO A 3 -24.09 4.98 -14.88
C PRO A 3 -24.25 6.46 -15.28
N HIS A 4 -24.35 6.78 -16.57
CA HIS A 4 -24.55 8.15 -17.06
C HIS A 4 -25.96 8.74 -16.76
N GLU A 5 -26.90 7.95 -16.29
CA GLU A 5 -28.20 8.45 -15.82
C GLU A 5 -28.13 8.91 -14.35
N ALA A 6 -27.07 8.62 -13.64
CA ALA A 6 -26.84 9.08 -12.27
C ALA A 6 -26.21 10.48 -12.24
N MET A 7 -26.53 11.26 -11.21
CA MET A 7 -25.91 12.58 -11.03
C MET A 7 -24.41 12.51 -10.77
N ILE A 8 -23.94 11.44 -10.12
CA ILE A 8 -22.53 11.06 -9.99
C ILE A 8 -22.48 9.54 -9.94
N ALA A 9 -21.62 8.94 -10.75
CA ALA A 9 -21.35 7.51 -10.71
C ALA A 9 -19.90 7.21 -11.04
N GLU A 10 -19.37 6.21 -10.36
CA GLU A 10 -18.12 5.54 -10.68
C GLU A 10 -18.43 4.05 -10.86
N GLN A 11 -18.08 3.52 -12.01
CA GLN A 11 -18.27 2.12 -12.32
C GLN A 11 -17.09 1.60 -13.10
N THR A 12 -16.59 0.43 -12.70
CA THR A 12 -15.54 -0.28 -13.43
C THR A 12 -15.89 -1.73 -13.62
N ASP A 13 -15.61 -2.22 -14.82
CA ASP A 13 -15.70 -3.61 -15.22
C ASP A 13 -14.31 -4.11 -15.62
N HIS A 14 -13.77 -5.10 -14.92
CA HIS A 14 -12.43 -5.62 -15.15
C HIS A 14 -12.46 -7.05 -15.66
N ASN A 15 -11.69 -7.31 -16.74
CA ASN A 15 -11.32 -8.65 -17.17
C ASN A 15 -9.81 -8.80 -16.96
N ILE A 16 -9.43 -9.63 -15.99
CA ILE A 16 -8.03 -9.81 -15.57
C ILE A 16 -7.60 -11.23 -15.91
N ASN A 17 -6.55 -11.36 -16.72
CA ASN A 17 -5.92 -12.63 -17.05
C ASN A 17 -4.47 -12.58 -16.65
N GLY A 18 -3.98 -13.60 -15.97
CA GLY A 18 -2.59 -13.65 -15.54
C GLY A 18 -2.09 -15.07 -15.35
N GLY A 19 -0.79 -15.21 -15.40
CA GLY A 19 -0.11 -16.48 -15.17
C GLY A 19 1.33 -16.28 -14.76
N SER A 20 1.90 -17.30 -14.09
CA SER A 20 3.30 -17.28 -13.70
C SER A 20 3.89 -18.69 -13.76
N LEU A 21 5.20 -18.73 -14.04
CA LEU A 21 6.04 -19.91 -13.97
C LEU A 21 7.25 -19.59 -13.12
N SER A 22 7.64 -20.52 -12.25
CA SER A 22 8.88 -20.44 -11.50
C SER A 22 9.58 -21.79 -11.57
N PHE A 23 10.90 -21.75 -11.75
CA PHE A 23 11.76 -22.90 -11.79
C PHE A 23 12.88 -22.74 -10.76
N ASP A 24 12.97 -23.67 -9.82
CA ASP A 24 13.97 -23.70 -8.77
C ASP A 24 14.88 -24.89 -8.94
N LEU A 25 16.19 -24.66 -8.99
CA LEU A 25 17.22 -25.69 -9.06
C LEU A 25 18.20 -25.49 -7.91
N SER A 26 18.52 -26.56 -7.22
CA SER A 26 19.57 -26.57 -6.19
C SER A 26 20.52 -27.74 -6.38
N SER A 27 21.80 -27.51 -6.02
CA SER A 27 22.77 -28.63 -5.87
C SER A 27 22.35 -29.52 -4.72
N ALA A 28 22.88 -30.78 -4.72
CA ALA A 28 22.53 -31.78 -3.69
C ALA A 28 22.89 -31.33 -2.26
N ASP A 29 23.92 -30.49 -2.13
CA ASP A 29 24.37 -29.88 -0.87
C ASP A 29 23.75 -28.52 -0.57
N TYR A 30 22.81 -28.04 -1.42
CA TYR A 30 22.18 -26.74 -1.34
C TYR A 30 23.14 -25.53 -1.36
N SER A 31 24.41 -25.75 -1.69
CA SER A 31 25.39 -24.65 -1.79
C SER A 31 25.12 -23.73 -2.98
N ASN A 32 24.48 -24.25 -4.03
CA ASN A 32 24.10 -23.49 -5.24
C ASN A 32 22.60 -23.58 -5.43
N ARG A 33 21.95 -22.43 -5.59
CA ARG A 33 20.52 -22.32 -5.85
C ARG A 33 20.28 -21.34 -6.99
N VAL A 34 19.49 -21.75 -7.95
CA VAL A 34 19.05 -20.92 -9.09
C VAL A 34 17.53 -20.85 -9.05
N ASN A 35 16.99 -19.66 -9.15
CA ASN A 35 15.58 -19.44 -9.37
C ASN A 35 15.41 -18.65 -10.66
N VAL A 36 14.51 -19.06 -11.54
CA VAL A 36 14.10 -18.35 -12.75
C VAL A 36 12.59 -18.24 -12.74
N TYR A 37 12.08 -17.07 -13.00
CA TYR A 37 10.64 -16.85 -13.04
C TYR A 37 10.22 -15.96 -14.21
N ALA A 38 8.99 -16.16 -14.64
CA ALA A 38 8.29 -15.28 -15.56
C ALA A 38 6.82 -15.18 -15.13
N SER A 39 6.27 -13.99 -15.21
CA SER A 39 4.86 -13.72 -14.94
C SER A 39 4.32 -12.67 -15.89
N PHE A 40 3.02 -12.75 -16.16
CA PHE A 40 2.31 -11.71 -16.90
C PHE A 40 0.94 -11.48 -16.29
N GLN A 41 0.44 -10.26 -16.46
CA GLN A 41 -0.93 -9.88 -16.18
C GLN A 41 -1.43 -8.98 -17.31
N HIS A 42 -2.63 -9.27 -17.82
CA HIS A 42 -3.33 -8.43 -18.77
C HIS A 42 -4.67 -8.02 -18.15
N ILE A 43 -4.92 -6.71 -18.12
CA ILE A 43 -6.15 -6.10 -17.62
C ILE A 43 -6.84 -5.42 -18.78
N ALA A 44 -8.10 -5.77 -19.02
CA ALA A 44 -9.02 -5.01 -19.87
C ALA A 44 -10.11 -4.43 -18.97
N ARG A 45 -10.15 -3.10 -18.85
CA ARG A 45 -11.09 -2.37 -18.02
C ARG A 45 -12.02 -1.54 -18.90
N LYS A 46 -13.31 -1.55 -18.58
CA LYS A 46 -14.26 -0.53 -18.99
C LYS A 46 -14.59 0.31 -17.76
N SER A 47 -14.64 1.61 -17.92
CA SER A 47 -14.88 2.53 -16.81
C SER A 47 -15.92 3.59 -17.17
N TYR A 48 -16.57 4.09 -16.17
CA TYR A 48 -17.35 5.31 -16.20
C TYR A 48 -17.02 6.10 -14.94
N TYR A 49 -16.55 7.33 -15.09
CA TYR A 49 -16.25 8.26 -14.01
C TYR A 49 -16.91 9.60 -14.33
N GLY A 50 -18.19 9.74 -14.05
CA GLY A 50 -18.95 10.88 -14.49
C GLY A 50 -19.81 11.55 -13.43
N SER A 51 -20.11 12.82 -13.67
CA SER A 51 -21.04 13.63 -12.90
C SER A 51 -22.01 14.36 -13.82
N LYS A 52 -23.12 14.86 -13.24
CA LYS A 52 -24.14 15.65 -13.94
C LYS A 52 -24.73 14.92 -15.17
N GLN A 53 -24.82 13.59 -15.08
CA GLN A 53 -25.38 12.74 -16.14
C GLN A 53 -24.59 12.84 -17.47
N ASP A 54 -23.29 12.93 -17.40
CA ASP A 54 -22.42 13.08 -18.56
C ASP A 54 -22.35 11.80 -19.39
N PRO A 55 -22.84 11.77 -20.65
CA PRO A 55 -22.81 10.60 -21.51
C PRO A 55 -21.41 10.30 -22.06
N ASP A 56 -20.46 11.22 -21.95
CA ASP A 56 -19.13 11.15 -22.52
C ASP A 56 -18.08 10.56 -21.55
N ALA A 57 -18.44 10.38 -20.27
CA ALA A 57 -17.51 9.96 -19.21
C ALA A 57 -17.13 8.47 -19.20
N TYR A 58 -17.23 7.80 -20.35
CA TYR A 58 -16.81 6.41 -20.52
C TYR A 58 -15.34 6.29 -20.92
N GLY A 59 -14.67 5.30 -20.34
CA GLY A 59 -13.28 4.99 -20.62
C GLY A 59 -13.04 3.50 -20.89
N ARG A 60 -11.89 3.23 -21.48
CA ARG A 60 -11.37 1.89 -21.74
C ARG A 60 -9.88 1.86 -21.45
N THR A 61 -9.45 0.87 -20.67
CA THR A 61 -8.04 0.66 -20.35
C THR A 61 -7.60 -0.73 -20.79
N HIS A 62 -6.44 -0.83 -21.41
CA HIS A 62 -5.70 -2.06 -21.59
C HIS A 62 -4.33 -1.90 -20.93
N ASP A 63 -4.00 -2.81 -20.03
CA ASP A 63 -2.70 -2.81 -19.34
C ASP A 63 -2.10 -4.22 -19.39
N LEU A 64 -0.89 -4.32 -19.95
CA LEU A 64 -0.10 -5.54 -19.96
C LEU A 64 1.14 -5.34 -19.11
N THR A 65 1.28 -6.13 -18.07
CA THR A 65 2.48 -6.18 -17.24
C THR A 65 3.17 -7.53 -17.40
N VAL A 66 4.47 -7.52 -17.65
CA VAL A 66 5.34 -8.71 -17.70
C VAL A 66 6.50 -8.51 -16.76
N ALA A 67 6.78 -9.51 -15.91
CA ALA A 67 7.96 -9.54 -15.07
C ALA A 67 8.69 -10.87 -15.24
N THR A 68 9.98 -10.82 -15.49
CA THR A 68 10.84 -12.01 -15.59
C THR A 68 12.17 -11.76 -14.91
N GLY A 69 12.76 -12.79 -14.34
CA GLY A 69 14.02 -12.65 -13.64
C GLY A 69 14.72 -13.97 -13.43
N ALA A 70 16.01 -13.86 -13.14
CA ALA A 70 16.84 -14.96 -12.73
C ALA A 70 17.69 -14.55 -11.53
N GLN A 71 17.77 -15.44 -10.54
CA GLN A 71 18.57 -15.27 -9.33
C GLN A 71 19.46 -16.47 -9.11
N TYR A 72 20.70 -16.21 -8.76
CA TYR A 72 21.65 -17.23 -8.32
C TYR A 72 22.12 -16.92 -6.90
N ILE A 73 22.14 -17.94 -6.06
CA ILE A 73 22.64 -17.86 -4.69
C ILE A 73 23.74 -18.91 -4.52
N HIS A 74 24.88 -18.45 -4.03
CA HIS A 74 25.98 -19.34 -3.65
C HIS A 74 26.26 -19.20 -2.15
N SER A 75 26.22 -20.34 -1.44
CA SER A 75 26.53 -20.43 -0.02
C SER A 75 27.98 -20.83 0.16
N PHE A 76 28.76 -19.95 0.77
CA PHE A 76 30.15 -20.20 1.14
C PHE A 76 30.22 -20.73 2.58
N ASP A 77 30.97 -21.77 2.83
CA ASP A 77 31.31 -22.17 4.20
C ASP A 77 32.03 -21.05 4.96
N ARG A 78 32.83 -20.26 4.24
CA ARG A 78 33.47 -19.06 4.74
C ARG A 78 33.84 -18.11 3.60
N LEU A 79 33.35 -16.89 3.66
CA LEU A 79 33.77 -15.78 2.80
C LEU A 79 34.33 -14.69 3.68
N TRP A 80 35.66 -14.44 3.61
CA TRP A 80 36.46 -13.55 4.48
C TRP A 80 36.46 -14.01 5.95
N PHE A 81 35.42 -13.69 6.74
CA PHE A 81 35.42 -13.87 8.19
C PHE A 81 34.31 -14.78 8.73
N LEU A 82 33.22 -14.99 7.97
CA LEU A 82 32.07 -15.82 8.36
C LEU A 82 31.51 -16.65 7.18
N PRO A 83 30.68 -17.66 7.44
CA PRO A 83 29.80 -18.25 6.43
C PRO A 83 28.97 -17.15 5.76
N ALA A 84 28.74 -17.29 4.46
CA ALA A 84 28.05 -16.24 3.71
C ALA A 84 27.21 -16.78 2.56
N ASP A 85 26.10 -16.09 2.28
CA ASP A 85 25.29 -16.31 1.09
C ASP A 85 25.44 -15.10 0.15
N LEU A 86 26.08 -15.33 -1.00
CA LEU A 86 26.17 -14.35 -2.09
C LEU A 86 24.98 -14.55 -3.02
N THR A 87 24.21 -13.51 -3.20
CA THR A 87 23.06 -13.49 -4.11
C THR A 87 23.33 -12.49 -5.24
N LEU A 88 23.18 -12.92 -6.46
CA LEU A 88 23.14 -12.05 -7.63
C LEU A 88 21.90 -12.34 -8.46
N GLY A 89 21.36 -11.33 -9.12
CA GLY A 89 20.18 -11.51 -9.94
C GLY A 89 20.02 -10.40 -10.97
N VAL A 90 19.22 -10.73 -11.97
CA VAL A 90 18.79 -9.83 -13.02
C VAL A 90 17.29 -9.91 -13.16
N GLU A 91 16.66 -8.80 -13.50
CA GLU A 91 15.22 -8.69 -13.60
C GLU A 91 14.85 -7.76 -14.77
N TYR A 92 13.81 -8.11 -15.49
CA TYR A 92 13.22 -7.29 -16.51
C TYR A 92 11.72 -7.16 -16.25
N ASN A 93 11.26 -5.91 -16.19
CA ASN A 93 9.85 -5.57 -16.05
C ASN A 93 9.42 -4.75 -17.28
N TYR A 94 8.27 -5.10 -17.82
CA TYR A 94 7.62 -4.42 -18.93
C TYR A 94 6.19 -4.08 -18.55
N ASN A 95 5.77 -2.85 -18.88
CA ASN A 95 4.37 -2.42 -18.77
C ASN A 95 3.98 -1.70 -20.06
N ASP A 96 2.81 -2.02 -20.60
CA ASP A 96 2.20 -1.38 -21.77
C ASP A 96 0.78 -0.95 -21.37
N LEU A 97 0.62 0.34 -21.10
CA LEU A 97 -0.62 0.98 -20.72
C LEU A 97 -1.21 1.71 -21.91
N ASP A 98 -2.48 1.47 -22.19
CA ASP A 98 -3.29 2.17 -23.18
C ASP A 98 -4.64 2.50 -22.52
N ASP A 99 -4.81 3.75 -22.10
CA ASP A 99 -6.02 4.26 -21.45
C ASP A 99 -6.68 5.31 -22.32
N GLU A 100 -7.98 5.16 -22.58
CA GLU A 100 -8.76 5.99 -23.47
C GLU A 100 -10.04 6.48 -22.77
N SER A 101 -10.18 7.79 -22.65
CA SER A 101 -11.42 8.47 -22.27
C SER A 101 -12.19 8.80 -23.54
N ILE A 102 -13.11 7.92 -23.91
CA ILE A 102 -13.71 7.81 -25.27
C ILE A 102 -14.44 9.09 -25.68
N GLY A 103 -15.31 9.62 -24.80
CA GLY A 103 -16.11 10.81 -25.14
C GLY A 103 -15.34 12.12 -25.07
N TYR A 104 -14.12 12.11 -24.51
CA TYR A 104 -13.27 13.30 -24.38
C TYR A 104 -12.12 13.34 -25.38
N ASP A 105 -12.02 12.36 -26.26
CA ASP A 105 -10.93 12.20 -27.25
C ASP A 105 -9.55 12.34 -26.58
N TYR A 106 -9.41 11.73 -25.39
CA TYR A 106 -8.17 11.75 -24.63
C TYR A 106 -7.63 10.35 -24.44
N ARG A 107 -6.34 10.16 -24.75
CA ARG A 107 -5.70 8.85 -24.67
C ARG A 107 -4.31 8.94 -24.08
N THR A 108 -4.06 8.14 -23.06
CA THR A 108 -2.74 7.95 -22.47
C THR A 108 -2.14 6.64 -22.95
N LYS A 109 -1.02 6.71 -23.66
CA LYS A 109 -0.22 5.54 -24.05
C LYS A 109 1.15 5.63 -23.44
N GLN A 110 1.53 4.61 -22.69
CA GLN A 110 2.85 4.55 -22.09
C GLN A 110 3.42 3.14 -22.11
N LYS A 111 4.67 3.01 -22.57
CA LYS A 111 5.46 1.78 -22.51
C LYS A 111 6.64 1.99 -21.59
N VAL A 112 6.76 1.13 -20.60
CA VAL A 112 7.82 1.18 -19.60
C VAL A 112 8.64 -0.10 -19.67
N HIS A 113 9.96 0.07 -19.71
CA HIS A 113 10.93 -1.00 -19.60
C HIS A 113 11.85 -0.74 -18.42
N ILE A 114 12.03 -1.72 -17.56
CA ILE A 114 12.97 -1.64 -16.44
C ILE A 114 13.88 -2.85 -16.50
N ILE A 115 15.19 -2.62 -16.60
CA ILE A 115 16.20 -3.66 -16.46
C ILE A 115 16.92 -3.42 -15.15
N GLY A 116 16.86 -4.39 -14.24
CA GLY A 116 17.52 -4.34 -12.95
C GLY A 116 18.57 -5.42 -12.79
N ALA A 117 19.68 -5.10 -12.14
CA ALA A 117 20.65 -6.07 -11.68
C ALA A 117 20.97 -5.80 -10.21
N TYR A 118 21.09 -6.83 -9.41
CA TYR A 118 21.42 -6.69 -7.99
C TYR A 118 22.45 -7.70 -7.53
N LEU A 119 23.23 -7.25 -6.55
CA LEU A 119 24.21 -8.04 -5.85
C LEU A 119 24.06 -7.78 -4.35
N GLN A 120 24.07 -8.84 -3.55
CA GLN A 120 24.12 -8.75 -2.11
C GLN A 120 24.88 -9.91 -1.51
N ASN A 121 25.45 -9.69 -0.36
CA ASN A 121 26.04 -10.75 0.46
C ASN A 121 25.53 -10.65 1.89
N GLU A 122 25.19 -11.80 2.47
CA GLU A 122 24.83 -11.94 3.88
C GLU A 122 25.88 -12.80 4.56
N TRP A 123 26.66 -12.23 5.50
CA TRP A 123 27.51 -12.95 6.44
C TRP A 123 26.72 -13.26 7.68
N LYS A 124 26.73 -14.51 8.13
CA LYS A 124 25.91 -14.88 9.28
C LYS A 124 26.54 -15.98 10.16
N ASN A 125 26.22 -15.89 11.44
CA ASN A 125 26.41 -16.95 12.45
C ASN A 125 25.21 -16.98 13.40
N GLU A 126 25.30 -17.71 14.51
CA GLU A 126 24.21 -17.82 15.49
C GLU A 126 23.79 -16.47 16.07
N HIS A 127 24.74 -15.56 16.30
CA HIS A 127 24.49 -14.28 16.97
C HIS A 127 24.35 -13.11 16.00
N TRP A 128 25.05 -13.11 14.87
CA TRP A 128 25.15 -11.97 13.97
C TRP A 128 24.74 -12.34 12.54
N SER A 129 24.05 -11.43 11.88
CA SER A 129 23.89 -11.42 10.44
C SER A 129 24.11 -10.00 9.92
N LEU A 130 25.01 -9.86 8.94
CA LEU A 130 25.27 -8.62 8.22
C LEU A 130 24.98 -8.85 6.74
N LEU A 131 23.95 -8.18 6.23
CA LEU A 131 23.65 -8.14 4.81
C LEU A 131 24.03 -6.76 4.25
N ILE A 132 24.78 -6.75 3.15
CA ILE A 132 25.09 -5.55 2.37
C ILE A 132 24.79 -5.88 0.92
N GLY A 133 24.13 -4.97 0.22
CA GLY A 133 23.82 -5.14 -1.18
C GLY A 133 23.42 -3.85 -1.86
N GLY A 134 23.28 -3.93 -3.17
CA GLY A 134 22.82 -2.83 -3.99
C GLY A 134 22.15 -3.34 -5.26
N ARG A 135 21.29 -2.52 -5.80
CA ARG A 135 20.58 -2.73 -7.06
C ARG A 135 20.84 -1.57 -8.00
N LEU A 136 21.04 -1.88 -9.26
CA LEU A 136 21.14 -0.94 -10.37
C LEU A 136 19.93 -1.14 -11.27
N ASP A 137 19.17 -0.10 -11.50
CA ASP A 137 18.00 -0.12 -12.38
C ASP A 137 18.16 0.89 -13.51
N LYS A 138 17.92 0.47 -14.75
CA LYS A 138 17.72 1.35 -15.89
C LYS A 138 16.24 1.33 -16.25
N HIS A 139 15.60 2.46 -15.99
CA HIS A 139 14.19 2.70 -16.33
C HIS A 139 14.11 3.47 -17.65
N SER A 140 13.17 3.12 -18.54
CA SER A 140 13.06 3.74 -19.88
C SER A 140 12.70 5.24 -19.83
N LEU A 141 12.05 5.69 -18.75
CA LEU A 141 11.65 7.09 -18.55
C LEU A 141 12.66 7.90 -17.70
N VAL A 142 13.83 7.33 -17.39
CA VAL A 142 14.87 7.99 -16.59
C VAL A 142 16.19 7.87 -17.34
N ASP A 143 16.88 8.99 -17.56
CA ASP A 143 18.06 9.05 -18.41
C ASP A 143 19.30 8.36 -17.83
N HIS A 144 19.37 8.27 -16.50
CA HIS A 144 20.51 7.67 -15.80
C HIS A 144 20.16 6.31 -15.16
N VAL A 145 21.19 5.59 -14.75
CA VAL A 145 21.05 4.37 -13.96
C VAL A 145 20.79 4.74 -12.51
N ILE A 146 19.78 4.13 -11.89
CA ILE A 146 19.39 4.36 -10.52
C ILE A 146 20.08 3.33 -9.63
N PHE A 147 20.81 3.79 -8.61
CA PHE A 147 21.43 2.92 -7.61
C PHE A 147 20.63 2.94 -6.32
N SER A 148 20.27 1.75 -5.84
CA SER A 148 19.49 1.53 -4.61
C SER A 148 20.27 0.63 -3.64
N PRO A 149 21.07 1.21 -2.71
CA PRO A 149 21.80 0.46 -1.70
C PRO A 149 20.88 -0.04 -0.58
N ARG A 150 21.30 -1.16 0.05
CA ARG A 150 20.69 -1.66 1.28
C ARG A 150 21.73 -2.28 2.22
N ALA A 151 21.48 -2.15 3.51
CA ALA A 151 22.25 -2.81 4.56
C ALA A 151 21.33 -3.24 5.69
N ASN A 152 21.59 -4.41 6.26
CA ASN A 152 20.86 -4.93 7.41
C ASN A 152 21.82 -5.59 8.37
N LEU A 153 21.80 -5.17 9.62
CA LEU A 153 22.58 -5.77 10.71
C LEU A 153 21.60 -6.35 11.72
N ARG A 154 21.70 -7.65 11.97
CA ARG A 154 20.94 -8.34 13.01
C ARG A 154 21.88 -8.85 14.09
N TYR A 155 21.49 -8.69 15.33
CA TYR A 155 22.18 -9.23 16.50
C TYR A 155 21.20 -9.98 17.39
N ASN A 156 21.49 -11.25 17.65
CA ASN A 156 20.73 -12.11 18.54
C ASN A 156 21.59 -12.35 19.81
N PRO A 157 21.39 -11.60 20.89
CA PRO A 157 22.15 -11.78 22.13
C PRO A 157 21.86 -13.10 22.82
N GLY A 158 20.75 -13.76 22.48
CA GLY A 158 20.30 -15.07 22.98
C GLY A 158 18.98 -15.44 22.33
N GLU A 159 18.40 -16.58 22.73
CA GLU A 159 17.16 -17.12 22.14
C GLU A 159 15.92 -16.21 22.32
N GLY A 160 15.96 -15.33 23.30
CA GLY A 160 14.81 -14.49 23.66
C GLY A 160 14.84 -13.09 23.05
N ALA A 161 15.84 -12.70 22.26
CA ALA A 161 15.96 -11.35 21.74
C ALA A 161 16.61 -11.29 20.36
N SER A 162 16.08 -10.43 19.49
CA SER A 162 16.68 -10.09 18.20
C SER A 162 16.65 -8.58 18.00
N LEU A 163 17.80 -7.98 17.78
CA LEU A 163 17.95 -6.57 17.44
C LEU A 163 18.28 -6.44 15.96
N ARG A 164 17.66 -5.49 15.28
CA ARG A 164 17.91 -5.26 13.84
C ARG A 164 17.99 -3.79 13.52
N LEU A 165 19.08 -3.42 12.83
CA LEU A 165 19.26 -2.12 12.19
C LEU A 165 19.19 -2.31 10.69
N SER A 166 18.31 -1.58 10.02
CA SER A 166 18.11 -1.70 8.56
C SER A 166 18.18 -0.34 7.90
N TYR A 167 18.84 -0.30 6.75
CA TYR A 167 18.85 0.83 5.84
C TYR A 167 18.50 0.34 4.44
N SER A 168 17.64 1.08 3.74
CA SER A 168 17.32 0.83 2.34
C SER A 168 17.00 2.12 1.60
N SER A 169 17.32 2.13 0.30
CA SER A 169 16.90 3.17 -0.63
C SER A 169 15.97 2.57 -1.68
N GLY A 170 15.01 3.36 -2.16
CA GLY A 170 14.08 3.01 -3.23
C GLY A 170 13.79 4.21 -4.11
N PHE A 171 13.08 3.98 -5.22
CA PHE A 171 12.67 5.05 -6.13
C PHE A 171 11.28 4.78 -6.70
N ARG A 172 10.63 5.86 -7.21
CA ARG A 172 9.42 5.83 -8.02
C ARG A 172 9.66 6.66 -9.28
N ALA A 173 9.53 6.03 -10.43
CA ALA A 173 9.77 6.70 -11.71
C ALA A 173 8.60 7.61 -12.13
N PRO A 174 8.84 8.62 -12.98
CA PRO A 174 7.82 9.54 -13.46
C PRO A 174 6.95 8.92 -14.57
N GLN A 175 6.16 7.91 -14.22
CA GLN A 175 5.25 7.23 -15.14
C GLN A 175 3.79 7.64 -14.89
N ALA A 176 2.88 7.30 -15.80
CA ALA A 176 1.45 7.43 -15.57
C ALA A 176 1.02 6.49 -14.44
N PHE A 177 0.17 6.99 -13.55
CA PHE A 177 -0.37 6.25 -12.42
C PHE A 177 -1.88 6.11 -12.56
N ASP A 178 -2.46 5.13 -11.86
CA ASP A 178 -3.90 4.87 -11.91
C ASP A 178 -4.71 6.09 -11.41
N GLU A 179 -4.18 6.82 -10.42
CA GLU A 179 -4.79 8.07 -9.96
C GLU A 179 -4.87 9.15 -11.05
N ASP A 180 -3.99 9.17 -12.03
CA ASP A 180 -4.02 10.14 -13.13
C ASP A 180 -5.18 9.89 -14.08
N MET A 181 -5.59 8.64 -14.19
CA MET A 181 -6.71 8.23 -15.03
C MET A 181 -8.08 8.50 -14.38
N HIS A 182 -8.11 8.68 -13.05
CA HIS A 182 -9.33 8.95 -12.29
C HIS A 182 -9.60 10.44 -12.06
N ILE A 183 -8.55 11.25 -11.96
CA ILE A 183 -8.68 12.69 -11.63
C ILE A 183 -9.41 13.47 -12.73
N ALA A 184 -9.33 13.01 -13.96
CA ALA A 184 -9.87 13.72 -15.12
C ALA A 184 -11.41 13.88 -15.13
N ILE A 185 -12.16 13.20 -14.22
CA ILE A 185 -13.60 13.04 -14.43
C ILE A 185 -14.45 13.23 -13.18
N VAL A 186 -13.88 13.06 -11.99
CA VAL A 186 -14.60 13.21 -10.72
C VAL A 186 -14.83 14.69 -10.41
N GLY A 187 -16.09 15.12 -10.40
CA GLY A 187 -16.49 16.51 -10.17
C GLY A 187 -16.95 17.25 -11.44
N GLY A 188 -16.82 16.67 -12.63
CA GLY A 188 -17.26 17.26 -13.90
C GLY A 188 -16.27 18.27 -14.51
N GLU A 189 -15.08 18.41 -13.92
CA GLU A 189 -13.97 19.15 -14.51
C GLU A 189 -13.06 18.19 -15.28
N ARG A 190 -12.63 18.60 -16.46
CA ARG A 190 -11.64 17.87 -17.26
C ARG A 190 -10.26 18.29 -16.81
N VAL A 191 -9.52 17.39 -16.18
CA VAL A 191 -8.14 17.64 -15.76
C VAL A 191 -7.19 16.77 -16.57
N ARG A 192 -6.25 17.39 -17.26
CA ARG A 192 -5.15 16.69 -17.96
C ARG A 192 -3.86 16.84 -17.18
N ILE A 193 -3.11 15.75 -17.02
CA ILE A 193 -1.82 15.80 -16.33
C ILE A 193 -0.70 15.82 -17.37
N ARG A 194 0.11 16.87 -17.31
CA ARG A 194 1.34 17.02 -18.07
C ARG A 194 2.55 16.80 -17.16
N LEU A 195 3.56 16.12 -17.65
CA LEU A 195 4.82 15.96 -16.93
C LEU A 195 5.74 17.15 -17.19
N ALA A 196 6.37 17.69 -16.15
CA ALA A 196 7.39 18.72 -16.29
C ALA A 196 8.63 18.17 -17.04
N ASP A 197 9.25 19.01 -17.86
CA ASP A 197 10.39 18.60 -18.69
C ASP A 197 11.62 18.15 -17.87
N ASP A 198 11.74 18.64 -16.63
CA ASP A 198 12.81 18.32 -15.68
C ASP A 198 12.41 17.32 -14.59
N LEU A 199 11.28 16.63 -14.78
CA LEU A 199 10.75 15.69 -13.80
C LEU A 199 11.71 14.51 -13.57
N ARG A 200 12.12 14.33 -12.32
CA ARG A 200 13.02 13.26 -11.86
C ARG A 200 12.24 12.21 -11.09
N GLU A 201 12.85 11.05 -10.92
CA GLU A 201 12.31 10.03 -10.03
C GLU A 201 12.24 10.53 -8.58
N GLU A 202 11.19 10.12 -7.85
CA GLU A 202 11.17 10.22 -6.38
C GLU A 202 12.19 9.26 -5.80
N ARG A 203 12.88 9.65 -4.73
CA ARG A 203 13.80 8.79 -3.99
C ARG A 203 13.43 8.69 -2.53
N SER A 204 13.55 7.49 -1.98
CA SER A 204 13.38 7.24 -0.56
C SER A 204 14.65 6.71 0.08
N HIS A 205 14.89 7.15 1.32
CA HIS A 205 15.91 6.61 2.21
C HIS A 205 15.25 6.28 3.54
N SER A 206 15.27 5.00 3.91
CA SER A 206 14.63 4.49 5.12
C SER A 206 15.66 3.88 6.06
N LEU A 207 15.61 4.29 7.32
CA LEU A 207 16.36 3.72 8.42
C LEU A 207 15.39 3.20 9.47
N SER A 208 15.58 1.97 9.93
CA SER A 208 14.82 1.41 11.05
C SER A 208 15.71 0.68 12.05
N LEU A 209 15.31 0.76 13.32
CA LEU A 209 15.91 0.01 14.43
C LEU A 209 14.78 -0.72 15.14
N SER A 210 14.86 -2.04 15.21
CA SER A 210 13.86 -2.86 15.89
C SER A 210 14.48 -3.77 16.95
N ALA A 211 13.69 -4.02 18.00
CA ALA A 211 13.93 -5.03 19.01
C ALA A 211 12.75 -5.98 19.05
N ASP A 212 13.00 -7.26 18.86
CA ASP A 212 12.02 -8.34 18.88
C ASP A 212 12.35 -9.24 20.08
N LEU A 213 11.47 -9.22 21.08
CA LEU A 213 11.69 -9.82 22.40
C LEU A 213 10.70 -10.96 22.62
N TYR A 214 11.21 -12.13 22.89
CA TYR A 214 10.44 -13.34 23.20
C TYR A 214 10.62 -13.69 24.66
N HIS A 215 9.54 -13.89 25.36
CA HIS A 215 9.58 -14.34 26.74
C HIS A 215 8.45 -15.30 27.08
N ARG A 216 8.72 -16.21 28.00
CA ARG A 216 7.73 -17.15 28.50
C ARG A 216 7.47 -16.91 29.98
N PHE A 217 6.29 -16.40 30.31
CA PHE A 217 5.82 -16.22 31.68
C PHE A 217 5.01 -17.45 32.11
N GLY A 218 5.66 -18.45 32.68
CA GLY A 218 5.01 -19.71 33.02
C GLY A 218 4.49 -20.44 31.77
N LYS A 219 3.16 -20.48 31.60
CA LYS A 219 2.51 -21.11 30.41
C LYS A 219 2.21 -20.10 29.30
N VAL A 220 2.38 -18.82 29.55
CA VAL A 220 2.10 -17.75 28.57
C VAL A 220 3.33 -17.50 27.73
N GLN A 221 3.23 -17.67 26.41
CA GLN A 221 4.25 -17.26 25.47
C GLN A 221 3.98 -15.84 25.01
N THR A 222 4.97 -14.97 25.07
CA THR A 222 4.83 -13.58 24.67
C THR A 222 5.91 -13.19 23.67
N ASN A 223 5.54 -12.25 22.79
CA ASN A 223 6.44 -11.57 21.90
C ASN A 223 6.15 -10.07 21.95
N LEU A 224 7.16 -9.25 22.04
CA LEU A 224 7.09 -7.79 21.97
C LEU A 224 8.05 -7.30 20.89
N LEU A 225 7.51 -6.69 19.85
CA LEU A 225 8.27 -5.97 18.83
C LEU A 225 8.15 -4.46 19.09
N VAL A 226 9.30 -3.78 19.13
CA VAL A 226 9.37 -2.33 19.12
C VAL A 226 10.29 -1.92 17.98
N GLU A 227 9.80 -1.04 17.11
CA GLU A 227 10.56 -0.53 15.96
C GLU A 227 10.46 0.98 15.89
N GLY A 228 11.60 1.66 15.85
CA GLY A 228 11.70 3.06 15.45
C GLY A 228 12.07 3.15 13.98
N PHE A 229 11.41 4.03 13.22
CA PHE A 229 11.68 4.22 11.80
C PHE A 229 11.77 5.70 11.43
N TYR A 230 12.60 5.98 10.42
CA TYR A 230 12.78 7.30 9.82
C TYR A 230 12.96 7.15 8.32
N THR A 231 12.06 7.76 7.52
CA THR A 231 12.11 7.75 6.07
C THR A 231 12.10 9.17 5.55
N THR A 232 13.01 9.49 4.65
CA THR A 232 12.97 10.70 3.83
C THR A 232 12.53 10.36 2.43
N LEU A 233 11.77 11.27 1.84
CA LEU A 233 11.36 11.26 0.43
C LEU A 233 11.91 12.52 -0.22
N ASP A 234 12.67 12.36 -1.29
CA ASP A 234 13.22 13.45 -2.08
C ASP A 234 12.53 13.48 -3.44
N HIS A 235 12.38 14.67 -4.02
CA HIS A 235 11.72 14.88 -5.32
C HIS A 235 10.29 14.33 -5.38
N VAL A 236 9.51 14.45 -4.30
CA VAL A 236 8.11 13.96 -4.22
C VAL A 236 7.28 14.56 -5.34
N PHE A 237 6.50 13.75 -6.02
CA PHE A 237 5.62 14.23 -7.07
C PHE A 237 4.50 15.08 -6.49
N ALA A 238 4.36 16.28 -7.03
CA ALA A 238 3.32 17.24 -6.72
C ALA A 238 2.63 17.69 -8.02
N LEU A 239 1.43 18.24 -7.91
CA LEU A 239 0.66 18.79 -9.02
C LEU A 239 0.47 20.28 -8.80
N ARG A 240 0.65 21.07 -9.87
CA ARG A 240 0.31 22.49 -9.89
C ARG A 240 -0.56 22.81 -11.11
N PRO A 241 -1.56 23.68 -10.99
CA PRO A 241 -2.33 24.13 -12.13
C PRO A 241 -1.44 24.97 -13.06
N LEU A 242 -1.62 24.81 -14.37
CA LEU A 242 -1.05 25.72 -15.35
C LEU A 242 -2.06 26.83 -15.68
N PRO A 243 -1.59 28.08 -15.96
CA PRO A 243 -2.47 29.23 -16.12
C PRO A 243 -3.35 29.17 -17.38
N ASP A 244 -2.91 28.45 -18.39
CA ASP A 244 -3.62 28.35 -19.67
C ASP A 244 -4.38 27.01 -19.74
N PRO A 245 -5.71 27.02 -19.88
CA PRO A 245 -6.46 25.80 -20.16
C PRO A 245 -6.09 25.25 -21.54
N ASP A 246 -6.33 23.96 -21.75
CA ASP A 246 -6.16 23.34 -23.06
C ASP A 246 -7.19 23.89 -24.07
N THR A 247 -6.93 23.66 -25.35
CA THR A 247 -7.78 24.13 -26.47
C THR A 247 -9.22 23.64 -26.39
N ASP A 248 -9.48 22.59 -25.65
CA ASP A 248 -10.81 22.02 -25.38
C ASP A 248 -11.45 22.49 -24.06
N GLY A 249 -10.82 23.43 -23.35
CA GLY A 249 -11.28 23.96 -22.07
C GLY A 249 -10.94 23.08 -20.86
N SER A 250 -10.11 22.05 -21.02
CA SER A 250 -9.63 21.22 -19.90
C SER A 250 -8.61 22.00 -19.05
N THR A 251 -8.68 21.84 -17.74
CA THR A 251 -7.63 22.31 -16.83
C THR A 251 -6.38 21.46 -16.99
N ILE A 252 -5.23 22.07 -17.22
CA ILE A 252 -3.95 21.35 -17.28
C ILE A 252 -3.27 21.47 -15.92
N LYS A 253 -2.93 20.32 -15.31
CA LYS A 253 -2.05 20.26 -14.14
C LYS A 253 -0.70 19.68 -14.52
N GLU A 254 0.36 20.33 -14.08
CA GLU A 254 1.72 19.86 -14.30
C GLU A 254 2.19 19.06 -13.10
N ARG A 255 2.68 17.83 -13.35
CA ARG A 255 3.38 17.03 -12.35
C ARG A 255 4.84 17.47 -12.32
N TYR A 256 5.30 17.87 -11.14
CA TYR A 256 6.66 18.35 -10.90
C TYR A 256 7.22 17.74 -9.62
N ASN A 257 8.52 17.92 -9.38
CA ASN A 257 9.14 17.49 -8.13
C ASN A 257 8.99 18.59 -7.07
N GLY A 258 8.21 18.32 -6.02
CA GLY A 258 8.07 19.15 -4.84
C GLY A 258 9.26 19.06 -3.88
N SER A 259 9.14 19.68 -2.72
CA SER A 259 10.23 19.86 -1.74
C SER A 259 10.70 18.57 -1.06
N GLY A 260 9.95 17.50 -1.21
CA GLY A 260 10.17 16.24 -0.50
C GLY A 260 9.41 16.15 0.81
N ALA A 261 9.54 15.00 1.48
CA ALA A 261 8.81 14.71 2.70
C ALA A 261 9.65 13.87 3.68
N ARG A 262 9.17 13.76 4.91
CA ARG A 262 9.72 12.85 5.91
C ARG A 262 8.59 12.18 6.68
N VAL A 263 8.81 10.90 7.00
CA VAL A 263 7.93 10.10 7.86
C VAL A 263 8.80 9.48 8.94
N MET A 264 8.41 9.61 10.19
CA MET A 264 9.12 9.01 11.31
C MET A 264 8.15 8.56 12.39
N GLY A 265 8.49 7.51 13.10
CA GLY A 265 7.59 6.99 14.12
C GLY A 265 8.12 5.80 14.88
N ILE A 266 7.24 5.25 15.69
CA ILE A 266 7.49 4.05 16.48
C ILE A 266 6.31 3.10 16.28
N ASN A 267 6.62 1.84 15.97
CA ASN A 267 5.71 0.71 15.97
C ASN A 267 5.92 -0.09 17.27
N ILE A 268 4.85 -0.45 17.94
CA ILE A 268 4.86 -1.34 19.09
C ILE A 268 3.84 -2.42 18.83
N GLU A 269 4.26 -3.68 18.81
CA GLU A 269 3.38 -4.84 18.62
C GLU A 269 3.62 -5.85 19.73
N GLY A 270 2.54 -6.30 20.36
CA GLY A 270 2.56 -7.35 21.38
C GLY A 270 1.72 -8.55 20.96
N LYS A 271 2.26 -9.76 21.18
CA LYS A 271 1.56 -11.04 21.02
C LYS A 271 1.63 -11.81 22.32
N ALA A 272 0.54 -12.44 22.71
CA ALA A 272 0.51 -13.30 23.88
C ALA A 272 -0.41 -14.50 23.64
N ALA A 273 0.16 -15.71 23.73
CA ALA A 273 -0.57 -16.97 23.78
C ALA A 273 -0.72 -17.39 25.25
N PHE A 274 -1.86 -17.09 25.85
CA PHE A 274 -2.10 -17.33 27.28
C PHE A 274 -2.28 -18.81 27.59
N THR A 275 -2.93 -19.52 26.68
CA THR A 275 -3.21 -20.95 26.80
C THR A 275 -3.49 -21.51 25.41
N ARG A 276 -3.91 -22.77 25.31
CA ARG A 276 -4.34 -23.34 24.03
C ARG A 276 -5.65 -22.78 23.48
N TRP A 277 -6.35 -21.99 24.28
CA TRP A 277 -7.68 -21.48 23.94
C TRP A 277 -7.77 -19.96 23.79
N PHE A 278 -6.69 -19.21 24.07
CA PHE A 278 -6.72 -17.74 23.95
C PHE A 278 -5.39 -17.18 23.46
N ASP A 279 -5.46 -16.47 22.33
CA ASP A 279 -4.38 -15.71 21.72
C ASP A 279 -4.77 -14.26 21.59
N LEU A 280 -3.85 -13.36 21.88
CA LEU A 280 -4.02 -11.91 21.78
C LEU A 280 -2.86 -11.31 20.99
N GLN A 281 -3.17 -10.45 20.04
CA GLN A 281 -2.21 -9.61 19.34
C GLN A 281 -2.74 -8.18 19.29
N ALA A 282 -1.90 -7.21 19.59
CA ALA A 282 -2.23 -5.80 19.48
C ALA A 282 -1.01 -5.03 18.97
N GLY A 283 -1.25 -4.02 18.17
CA GLY A 283 -0.21 -3.14 17.67
C GLY A 283 -0.67 -1.68 17.62
N ILE A 284 0.26 -0.78 17.85
CA ILE A 284 0.06 0.66 17.74
C ILE A 284 1.24 1.31 17.03
N THR A 285 0.93 2.21 16.12
CA THR A 285 1.89 3.08 15.45
C THR A 285 1.67 4.52 15.89
N LEU A 286 2.74 5.15 16.30
CA LEU A 286 2.81 6.58 16.57
C LEU A 286 3.75 7.19 15.53
N GLN A 287 3.25 8.07 14.67
CA GLN A 287 4.06 8.63 13.58
C GLN A 287 3.81 10.12 13.35
N GLN A 288 4.75 10.72 12.64
CA GLN A 288 4.63 12.06 12.08
C GLN A 288 5.05 12.04 10.60
N SER A 289 4.17 12.54 9.72
CA SER A 289 4.40 12.68 8.28
C SER A 289 4.31 14.14 7.90
N ARG A 290 5.37 14.70 7.29
CA ARG A 290 5.43 16.12 6.93
C ARG A 290 6.21 16.36 5.65
N TYR A 291 5.77 17.30 4.85
CA TYR A 291 6.57 17.89 3.79
C TYR A 291 7.75 18.70 4.36
N LYS A 292 8.84 18.79 3.62
CA LYS A 292 10.01 19.60 3.99
C LYS A 292 9.68 21.09 3.99
N GLU A 293 8.93 21.55 2.98
CA GLU A 293 8.36 22.88 2.87
C GLU A 293 6.82 22.81 2.85
N PRO A 294 6.11 23.92 3.14
CA PRO A 294 4.66 23.95 2.98
C PRO A 294 4.26 23.73 1.52
N GLU A 295 3.33 22.80 1.28
CA GLU A 295 2.79 22.51 -0.06
C GLU A 295 1.41 23.17 -0.22
N GLN A 296 1.21 23.84 -1.36
CA GLN A 296 -0.09 24.35 -1.76
C GLN A 296 -0.96 23.19 -2.21
N TRP A 297 -2.12 23.05 -1.60
CA TRP A 297 -3.01 21.92 -1.81
C TRP A 297 -4.38 22.32 -2.39
N SER A 298 -4.67 23.61 -2.42
CA SER A 298 -5.89 24.22 -2.98
C SER A 298 -5.50 25.14 -4.14
N GLU A 299 -6.39 25.30 -5.11
CA GLU A 299 -6.24 26.28 -6.18
C GLU A 299 -6.58 27.70 -5.72
N ASP A 300 -7.26 27.85 -4.57
CA ASP A 300 -7.53 29.12 -3.96
C ASP A 300 -6.26 29.66 -3.25
N PRO A 301 -5.70 30.79 -3.70
CA PRO A 301 -4.49 31.38 -3.11
C PRO A 301 -4.70 31.90 -1.67
N GLU A 302 -5.94 32.10 -1.23
CA GLU A 302 -6.25 32.50 0.15
C GLU A 302 -6.16 31.32 1.12
N VAL A 303 -6.16 30.08 0.62
CA VAL A 303 -6.02 28.88 1.44
C VAL A 303 -4.55 28.64 1.77
N ALA A 304 -4.24 28.67 3.05
CA ALA A 304 -2.86 28.53 3.51
C ALA A 304 -2.24 27.17 3.16
N PRO A 305 -0.99 27.13 2.65
CA PRO A 305 -0.26 25.91 2.41
C PRO A 305 0.06 25.18 3.73
N THR A 306 0.31 23.87 3.66
CA THR A 306 0.57 23.07 4.85
C THR A 306 1.78 22.15 4.69
N ARG A 307 2.51 21.95 5.79
CA ARG A 307 3.53 20.90 5.88
C ARG A 307 2.96 19.54 6.28
N LYS A 308 1.72 19.47 6.77
CA LYS A 308 1.10 18.21 7.17
C LYS A 308 0.63 17.45 5.94
N MET A 309 0.97 16.18 5.86
CA MET A 309 0.43 15.31 4.82
C MET A 309 -1.02 14.99 5.13
N PHE A 310 -1.85 15.08 4.10
CA PHE A 310 -3.26 14.71 4.18
C PHE A 310 -3.44 13.18 4.25
N ARG A 311 -4.56 12.74 4.80
CA ARG A 311 -4.98 11.33 4.90
C ARG A 311 -3.96 10.42 5.61
N THR A 312 -3.16 11.01 6.50
CA THR A 312 -2.11 10.31 7.22
C THR A 312 -2.33 10.48 8.73
N PRO A 313 -2.94 9.50 9.41
CA PRO A 313 -3.14 9.57 10.85
C PRO A 313 -1.82 9.48 11.60
N ASN A 314 -1.64 10.31 12.64
CA ASN A 314 -0.45 10.26 13.49
C ASN A 314 -0.45 9.07 14.45
N THR A 315 -1.61 8.46 14.67
CA THR A 315 -1.76 7.31 15.56
C THR A 315 -2.77 6.35 14.94
N TYR A 316 -2.39 5.09 14.79
CA TYR A 316 -3.30 4.02 14.37
C TYR A 316 -2.86 2.70 14.97
N GLY A 317 -3.75 1.72 14.98
CA GLY A 317 -3.43 0.44 15.58
C GLY A 317 -4.49 -0.61 15.33
N TYR A 318 -4.22 -1.79 15.80
CA TYR A 318 -5.09 -2.93 15.66
C TYR A 318 -5.11 -3.82 16.90
N LEU A 319 -6.15 -4.61 17.00
CA LEU A 319 -6.35 -5.64 18.03
C LEU A 319 -6.90 -6.88 17.34
N THR A 320 -6.35 -8.04 17.67
CA THR A 320 -6.91 -9.34 17.31
C THR A 320 -6.87 -10.26 18.51
N ALA A 321 -8.02 -10.78 18.90
CA ALA A 321 -8.13 -11.78 19.94
C ALA A 321 -8.85 -13.01 19.38
N GLN A 322 -8.27 -14.19 19.59
CA GLN A 322 -8.83 -15.46 19.18
C GLN A 322 -9.09 -16.33 20.41
N LEU A 323 -10.29 -16.83 20.53
CA LEU A 323 -10.71 -17.73 21.60
C LEU A 323 -11.18 -19.05 20.99
N THR A 324 -10.66 -20.16 21.52
CA THR A 324 -11.07 -21.52 21.17
C THR A 324 -11.39 -22.28 22.47
N PRO A 325 -12.48 -21.93 23.18
CA PRO A 325 -12.78 -22.44 24.51
C PRO A 325 -13.05 -23.94 24.52
N VAL A 326 -13.58 -24.46 23.41
CA VAL A 326 -13.78 -25.89 23.17
C VAL A 326 -13.40 -26.22 21.72
N ARG A 327 -13.09 -27.49 21.43
CA ARG A 327 -12.50 -27.94 20.18
C ARG A 327 -13.18 -27.43 18.90
N ASN A 328 -14.51 -27.25 18.92
CA ASN A 328 -15.28 -26.92 17.72
C ASN A 328 -15.80 -25.49 17.74
N LEU A 329 -15.59 -24.72 18.82
CA LEU A 329 -16.07 -23.33 18.94
C LEU A 329 -14.92 -22.37 18.88
N GLN A 330 -14.99 -21.42 17.97
CA GLN A 330 -14.04 -20.32 17.81
C GLN A 330 -14.75 -18.99 17.88
N ALA A 331 -14.16 -18.04 18.58
CA ALA A 331 -14.58 -16.65 18.53
C ALA A 331 -13.36 -15.78 18.20
N ALA A 332 -13.54 -14.85 17.28
CA ALA A 332 -12.52 -13.90 16.89
C ALA A 332 -13.04 -12.46 17.08
N ILE A 333 -12.25 -11.66 17.77
CA ILE A 333 -12.48 -10.23 17.93
C ILE A 333 -11.38 -9.53 17.16
N THR A 334 -11.73 -8.61 16.27
CA THR A 334 -10.79 -7.77 15.56
C THR A 334 -11.15 -6.31 15.73
N GLY A 335 -10.16 -5.47 15.97
CA GLY A 335 -10.35 -4.04 16.14
C GLY A 335 -9.33 -3.26 15.32
N THR A 336 -9.78 -2.16 14.69
CA THR A 336 -8.92 -1.21 14.01
C THR A 336 -9.15 0.18 14.56
N TYR A 337 -8.10 0.81 15.05
CA TYR A 337 -8.10 2.18 15.52
C TYR A 337 -7.45 3.10 14.51
N THR A 338 -8.17 4.13 14.08
CA THR A 338 -7.65 5.22 13.24
C THR A 338 -7.78 6.52 14.01
N GLY A 339 -6.64 7.15 14.30
CA GLY A 339 -6.56 8.44 14.97
C GLY A 339 -7.01 9.59 14.07
N LYS A 340 -6.96 10.80 14.62
CA LYS A 340 -7.24 12.01 13.86
C LYS A 340 -6.22 12.20 12.74
N MET A 341 -6.68 12.64 11.57
CA MET A 341 -5.85 13.04 10.44
C MET A 341 -6.40 14.31 9.80
N LEU A 342 -5.56 14.98 9.01
CA LEU A 342 -5.97 16.10 8.19
C LEU A 342 -6.49 15.57 6.85
N VAL A 343 -7.63 16.09 6.38
CA VAL A 343 -8.20 15.76 5.08
C VAL A 343 -8.59 17.04 4.36
N GLN A 344 -8.55 17.01 3.05
CA GLN A 344 -9.07 18.06 2.19
C GLN A 344 -10.59 17.94 2.14
N HIS A 345 -11.28 19.05 2.17
CA HIS A 345 -12.69 19.20 1.89
C HIS A 345 -12.82 20.35 0.88
N MET A 346 -12.99 19.97 -0.38
CA MET A 346 -13.02 20.93 -1.48
C MET A 346 -14.36 21.67 -1.53
N ALA A 347 -14.34 22.86 -2.07
CA ALA A 347 -15.53 23.69 -2.25
C ALA A 347 -16.60 22.94 -3.06
N GLY A 348 -17.83 23.05 -2.62
CA GLY A 348 -18.97 22.35 -3.20
C GLY A 348 -20.22 22.47 -2.34
N SER A 349 -21.12 21.52 -2.40
CA SER A 349 -22.37 21.55 -1.64
C SER A 349 -22.18 21.44 -0.11
N GLY A 350 -21.04 20.87 0.35
CA GLY A 350 -20.73 20.73 1.79
C GLY A 350 -20.03 21.94 2.40
N THR A 351 -19.30 22.72 1.58
CA THR A 351 -18.56 23.91 2.02
C THR A 351 -18.39 24.90 0.86
N PRO A 352 -18.52 26.21 1.12
CA PRO A 352 -18.35 27.22 0.05
C PRO A 352 -16.88 27.49 -0.34
N VAL A 353 -15.91 27.03 0.47
CA VAL A 353 -14.47 27.24 0.24
C VAL A 353 -13.69 25.97 0.60
N ASP A 354 -12.52 25.80 0.00
CA ASP A 354 -11.61 24.71 0.31
C ASP A 354 -11.13 24.78 1.77
N ARG A 355 -11.21 23.68 2.48
CA ARG A 355 -10.82 23.61 3.89
C ARG A 355 -10.01 22.38 4.22
N ALA A 356 -9.00 22.56 5.06
CA ALA A 356 -8.30 21.46 5.71
C ALA A 356 -9.04 21.07 7.00
N VAL A 357 -9.68 19.91 7.02
CA VAL A 357 -10.51 19.41 8.12
C VAL A 357 -9.76 18.37 8.92
N THR A 358 -9.83 18.47 10.25
CA THR A 358 -9.30 17.39 11.13
C THR A 358 -10.41 16.38 11.42
N THR A 359 -10.20 15.13 11.00
CA THR A 359 -11.20 14.06 11.19
C THR A 359 -11.37 13.68 12.65
N PRO A 360 -12.53 13.11 13.03
CA PRO A 360 -12.66 12.38 14.29
C PRO A 360 -11.75 11.13 14.28
N ARG A 361 -11.65 10.47 15.42
CA ARG A 361 -11.04 9.15 15.56
C ARG A 361 -12.08 8.07 15.38
N PHE A 362 -11.67 6.92 14.83
CA PHE A 362 -12.54 5.75 14.65
C PHE A 362 -11.96 4.54 15.36
N PHE A 363 -12.84 3.73 15.92
CA PHE A 363 -12.51 2.41 16.41
C PHE A 363 -13.55 1.43 15.89
N ASP A 364 -13.15 0.67 14.86
CA ASP A 364 -13.96 -0.37 14.24
C ASP A 364 -13.68 -1.69 14.96
N LEU A 365 -14.66 -2.20 15.71
CA LEU A 365 -14.57 -3.46 16.44
C LEU A 365 -15.54 -4.47 15.85
N ASN A 366 -15.04 -5.67 15.59
CA ASN A 366 -15.78 -6.75 14.96
C ASN A 366 -15.72 -8.00 15.82
N LEU A 367 -16.79 -8.80 15.81
CA LEU A 367 -16.88 -10.11 16.45
C LEU A 367 -17.38 -11.13 15.43
N LYS A 368 -16.69 -12.25 15.34
CA LYS A 368 -17.14 -13.45 14.61
C LYS A 368 -17.11 -14.64 15.55
N VAL A 369 -18.17 -15.42 15.54
CA VAL A 369 -18.26 -16.72 16.23
C VAL A 369 -18.50 -17.79 15.19
N SER A 370 -17.78 -18.90 15.26
CA SER A 370 -17.93 -20.06 14.37
C SER A 370 -17.96 -21.36 15.17
N TYR A 371 -18.77 -22.29 14.69
CA TYR A 371 -18.90 -23.63 15.28
C TYR A 371 -18.81 -24.69 14.20
N ASP A 372 -17.88 -25.66 14.37
CA ASP A 372 -17.64 -26.75 13.44
C ASP A 372 -18.43 -27.99 13.85
N ILE A 373 -19.23 -28.52 12.93
CA ILE A 373 -20.01 -29.76 13.05
C ILE A 373 -19.40 -30.79 12.13
N ILE A 374 -18.83 -31.85 12.67
CA ILE A 374 -18.33 -32.97 11.89
C ILE A 374 -19.53 -33.81 11.46
N LEU A 375 -19.84 -33.84 10.16
CA LEU A 375 -20.98 -34.59 9.60
C LEU A 375 -20.61 -36.04 9.31
N TYR A 376 -19.48 -36.25 8.63
CA TYR A 376 -19.02 -37.60 8.28
C TYR A 376 -17.54 -37.58 7.88
N LYS A 377 -16.69 -38.40 8.55
CA LYS A 377 -15.22 -38.47 8.29
C LYS A 377 -14.57 -37.07 8.19
N GLU A 378 -14.21 -36.66 6.98
CA GLU A 378 -13.56 -35.38 6.68
C GLU A 378 -14.55 -34.27 6.30
N ILE A 379 -15.85 -34.60 6.16
CA ILE A 379 -16.87 -33.60 5.84
C ILE A 379 -17.26 -32.85 7.10
N ALA A 380 -17.00 -31.56 7.11
CA ALA A 380 -17.36 -30.66 8.21
C ALA A 380 -18.23 -29.50 7.71
N LEU A 381 -19.24 -29.18 8.50
CA LEU A 381 -20.08 -27.98 8.35
C LEU A 381 -19.67 -26.94 9.39
N GLN A 382 -19.17 -25.82 8.99
CA GLN A 382 -18.94 -24.66 9.85
C GLN A 382 -20.12 -23.69 9.75
N LEU A 383 -20.76 -23.43 10.86
CA LEU A 383 -21.75 -22.34 10.98
C LEU A 383 -21.03 -21.14 11.59
N HIS A 384 -21.25 -19.95 11.06
CA HIS A 384 -20.68 -18.74 11.61
C HIS A 384 -21.66 -17.57 11.60
N ALA A 385 -21.53 -16.71 12.59
CA ALA A 385 -22.27 -15.46 12.72
C ALA A 385 -21.34 -14.37 13.27
N GLY A 386 -21.67 -13.13 13.00
CA GLY A 386 -20.87 -12.04 13.53
C GLY A 386 -21.53 -10.67 13.41
N ILE A 387 -20.84 -9.71 14.02
CA ILE A 387 -21.19 -8.30 14.03
C ILE A 387 -19.97 -7.53 13.54
N GLN A 388 -20.14 -6.73 12.51
CA GLN A 388 -19.14 -5.77 12.08
C GLN A 388 -19.47 -4.39 12.64
N ASN A 389 -18.42 -3.63 12.95
CA ASN A 389 -18.53 -2.28 13.47
C ASN A 389 -19.48 -2.17 14.69
N ILE A 390 -19.19 -2.92 15.76
CA ILE A 390 -20.01 -3.03 16.98
C ILE A 390 -20.33 -1.65 17.55
N PHE A 391 -19.40 -0.70 17.51
CA PHE A 391 -19.57 0.65 18.03
C PHE A 391 -20.28 1.60 17.08
N ASN A 392 -20.63 1.14 15.86
CA ASN A 392 -21.25 1.97 14.84
C ASN A 392 -20.42 3.24 14.53
N ALA A 393 -19.10 3.08 14.50
CA ALA A 393 -18.12 4.13 14.30
C ALA A 393 -17.85 4.29 12.78
N TYR A 394 -18.57 5.18 12.13
CA TYR A 394 -18.42 5.47 10.70
C TYR A 394 -18.55 6.97 10.43
N GLN A 395 -18.07 7.39 9.27
CA GLN A 395 -18.24 8.77 8.82
C GLN A 395 -19.74 9.08 8.64
N LYS A 396 -20.19 10.26 9.12
CA LYS A 396 -21.59 10.67 9.07
C LYS A 396 -21.83 11.98 8.33
N ASP A 397 -20.76 12.71 8.08
CA ASP A 397 -20.73 14.05 7.48
C ASP A 397 -20.34 14.00 5.99
N PHE A 398 -20.79 12.98 5.27
CA PHE A 398 -20.63 12.91 3.82
C PHE A 398 -21.33 14.08 3.16
N ASP A 399 -20.67 14.68 2.19
CA ASP A 399 -21.31 15.63 1.29
C ASP A 399 -22.41 14.98 0.48
N ARG A 400 -23.43 15.75 0.13
CA ARG A 400 -24.61 15.29 -0.61
C ARG A 400 -24.90 16.23 -1.76
N GLY A 401 -25.62 15.73 -2.77
CA GLY A 401 -26.03 16.52 -3.93
C GLY A 401 -25.11 16.35 -5.12
N ALA A 402 -25.43 17.08 -6.18
CA ALA A 402 -24.73 17.01 -7.47
C ALA A 402 -23.30 17.61 -7.40
N ASP A 403 -23.14 18.63 -6.60
CA ASP A 403 -21.88 19.38 -6.45
C ASP A 403 -21.14 19.00 -5.15
N ARG A 404 -21.33 17.74 -4.66
CA ARG A 404 -20.61 17.23 -3.49
C ARG A 404 -19.13 17.01 -3.78
N ASP A 405 -18.29 17.24 -2.80
CA ASP A 405 -16.91 16.73 -2.84
C ASP A 405 -16.91 15.20 -2.67
N SER A 406 -16.83 14.48 -3.80
CA SER A 406 -16.76 13.01 -3.80
C SER A 406 -15.48 12.47 -3.16
N GLY A 407 -14.43 13.28 -3.07
CA GLY A 407 -13.19 12.98 -2.38
C GLY A 407 -13.28 13.09 -0.86
N TYR A 408 -14.32 13.72 -0.29
CA TYR A 408 -14.47 13.88 1.16
C TYR A 408 -14.97 12.60 1.84
N ILE A 409 -14.21 11.53 1.65
CA ILE A 409 -14.43 10.21 2.29
C ILE A 409 -13.16 9.89 3.08
N TYR A 410 -13.25 9.76 4.40
CA TYR A 410 -12.09 9.64 5.28
C TYR A 410 -12.22 8.58 6.40
N GLY A 411 -13.38 8.02 6.60
CA GLY A 411 -13.66 7.06 7.65
C GLY A 411 -14.30 5.78 7.14
N PRO A 412 -14.60 4.82 8.03
CA PRO A 412 -15.42 3.68 7.67
C PRO A 412 -16.73 4.16 7.04
N SER A 413 -17.10 3.60 5.90
CA SER A 413 -18.31 3.98 5.16
C SER A 413 -19.53 3.17 5.57
N LEU A 414 -19.34 1.99 6.16
CA LEU A 414 -20.42 1.07 6.54
C LEU A 414 -20.77 1.18 8.00
N PRO A 415 -22.06 1.32 8.35
CA PRO A 415 -22.56 1.24 9.71
C PRO A 415 -22.43 -0.18 10.24
N ARG A 416 -22.83 -0.38 11.50
CA ARG A 416 -22.94 -1.71 12.10
C ARG A 416 -23.75 -2.64 11.21
N SER A 417 -23.21 -3.82 10.97
CA SER A 417 -23.86 -4.87 10.19
C SER A 417 -23.76 -6.23 10.89
N TRP A 418 -24.66 -7.13 10.54
CA TRP A 418 -24.74 -8.49 11.04
C TRP A 418 -24.61 -9.43 9.87
N PHE A 419 -23.93 -10.55 10.08
CA PHE A 419 -23.83 -11.58 9.06
C PHE A 419 -23.97 -12.97 9.66
N VAL A 420 -24.49 -13.88 8.87
CA VAL A 420 -24.53 -15.32 9.16
C VAL A 420 -24.09 -16.06 7.88
N GLY A 421 -23.47 -17.20 8.07
CA GLY A 421 -23.05 -18.01 6.94
C GLY A 421 -22.75 -19.44 7.33
N ALA A 422 -22.62 -20.29 6.30
CA ALA A 422 -22.25 -21.68 6.42
C ALA A 422 -21.14 -22.02 5.41
N LYS A 423 -20.21 -22.87 5.81
CA LYS A 423 -19.12 -23.40 4.96
C LYS A 423 -19.08 -24.90 5.10
N ILE A 424 -19.07 -25.61 4.00
CA ILE A 424 -18.84 -27.06 3.96
C ILE A 424 -17.42 -27.29 3.47
N SER A 425 -16.68 -28.10 4.21
CA SER A 425 -15.34 -28.59 3.85
C SER A 425 -15.37 -30.10 3.67
N PHE A 426 -14.73 -30.62 2.64
CA PHE A 426 -14.68 -32.03 2.28
C PHE A 426 -13.27 -32.41 1.80
#